data_4c7a8a5c63f4c9fe2928a0db2719b983
#
_entry.id   4c7a8a5c63f4c9fe2928a0db2719b983
#
_cell.length_a   1.000
_cell.length_b   1.000
_cell.length_c   1.000
_cell.angle_alpha   90.00
_cell.angle_beta   90.00
_cell.angle_gamma   90.00
#
_symmetry.space_group_name_H-M   'P 1'
#
loop_
_entity.id
_entity.type
_entity.pdbx_description
1 polymer ?
#
loop_
_entity_poly.entity_id
_entity_poly.type
_entity_poly.pdbx_seq_one_letter_code
_entity_poly.pdbx_strand_id
1 'polypeptide(L)'
;MLTIVMLLAALPQAGLAISGQEALFGGDAPAGNTSSAETASGSASYATLRPGDRDGDDSAAYIVFMQNRLIELGYLGDSADGYYGESTEKAVLAFQRNNNLPETGVADSETQRKLFSDISTLVLPSSDDAAFGGDLTRIQTILSLWGFYGGKIDGLTGSGTSNAIRNFKHYMLAQDPAFGTTPTPEPTATPNPEGKFSDMPVIMDRPLVDQAELDRTNDAVTAALMEYVSGAKPFTTYRRDVSKGDENEDALRVQTRLHQLKYVYGADGNFGELSVLGLRYFQRKNNLPETGVADRATQELLFSNRAVESEEYVFPYKLLVDVSEQKIYVSQWNGHAYEGPIHKFTCATGKVETPTPLGTYQAGGKTGNEWYYFKEFNCYAKWAYHIVGGVLFHSNTVNKIGDKPGDGGLGHRASHGCIRMKVKEVKWIYDNCPEGTTVVIQD
;
A
#
# COMPACT_ATOMS: atom_id res chain seq x y z
N MET A 1 -43.24 21.91 -22.74
CA MET A 1 -42.58 23.19 -22.43
C MET A 1 -42.68 23.38 -20.94
N LEU A 2 -41.70 22.92 -20.17
CA LEU A 2 -41.54 23.26 -18.75
C LEU A 2 -40.05 23.20 -18.45
N THR A 3 -39.45 24.39 -18.36
CA THR A 3 -38.05 24.61 -18.13
C THR A 3 -37.81 24.48 -16.61
N ILE A 4 -37.05 23.46 -16.19
CA ILE A 4 -36.54 23.36 -14.82
C ILE A 4 -35.17 24.00 -14.79
N VAL A 5 -35.10 25.17 -14.19
CA VAL A 5 -33.86 25.83 -13.83
C VAL A 5 -33.27 25.15 -12.61
N MET A 6 -32.18 24.40 -12.79
CA MET A 6 -31.38 23.92 -11.67
C MET A 6 -30.47 25.06 -11.19
N LEU A 7 -30.74 25.50 -9.99
CA LEU A 7 -29.94 26.46 -9.23
C LEU A 7 -28.67 25.73 -8.76
N LEU A 8 -27.51 26.03 -9.34
CA LEU A 8 -26.22 25.64 -8.80
C LEU A 8 -25.98 26.42 -7.51
N ALA A 9 -26.11 25.77 -6.38
CA ALA A 9 -25.61 26.27 -5.12
C ALA A 9 -24.09 26.04 -5.08
N ALA A 10 -23.34 27.10 -5.25
CA ALA A 10 -21.91 27.12 -4.98
C ALA A 10 -21.68 26.93 -3.48
N LEU A 11 -21.05 25.82 -3.11
CA LEU A 11 -20.51 25.63 -1.76
C LEU A 11 -19.25 26.51 -1.62
N PRO A 12 -19.13 27.27 -0.54
CA PRO A 12 -17.92 28.06 -0.31
C PRO A 12 -16.76 27.13 0.03
N GLN A 13 -15.63 27.35 -0.61
CA GLN A 13 -14.34 26.83 -0.20
C GLN A 13 -14.05 27.37 1.20
N ALA A 14 -14.12 26.50 2.21
CA ALA A 14 -13.63 26.80 3.53
C ALA A 14 -12.11 26.75 3.51
N GLY A 15 -11.48 27.87 3.19
CA GLY A 15 -10.12 28.14 3.60
C GLY A 15 -10.11 28.17 5.13
N LEU A 16 -9.50 27.19 5.77
CA LEU A 16 -9.21 27.22 7.20
C LEU A 16 -8.12 28.27 7.47
N ALA A 17 -8.55 29.53 7.56
CA ALA A 17 -7.82 30.52 8.28
C ALA A 17 -8.07 30.25 9.77
N ILE A 18 -7.09 29.71 10.47
CA ILE A 18 -7.11 29.62 11.92
C ILE A 18 -6.89 31.04 12.46
N SER A 19 -7.99 31.76 12.68
CA SER A 19 -7.97 32.99 13.47
C SER A 19 -7.85 32.59 14.94
N GLY A 20 -6.86 33.18 15.64
CA GLY A 20 -6.59 32.93 17.04
C GLY A 20 -7.82 33.08 17.93
N GLN A 21 -8.02 32.09 18.78
CA GLN A 21 -8.80 32.26 20.01
C GLN A 21 -7.84 32.48 21.16
N GLU A 22 -7.90 33.68 21.69
CA GLU A 22 -7.30 34.04 22.97
C GLU A 22 -7.96 33.21 24.08
N ALA A 23 -7.15 32.39 24.76
CA ALA A 23 -7.59 31.75 26.00
C ALA A 23 -7.49 32.73 27.15
N LEU A 24 -8.66 33.08 27.71
CA LEU A 24 -8.84 33.80 28.98
C LEU A 24 -8.33 32.93 30.14
N PHE A 25 -7.23 33.28 30.73
CA PHE A 25 -6.97 33.03 32.15
C PHE A 25 -6.31 34.27 32.75
N GLY A 26 -7.13 34.97 33.57
CA GLY A 26 -6.66 36.06 34.43
C GLY A 26 -6.06 35.50 35.70
N GLY A 27 -5.00 36.15 36.16
CA GLY A 27 -4.37 35.92 37.48
C GLY A 27 -3.16 36.84 37.67
N ASP A 28 -3.36 37.85 38.38
CA ASP A 28 -2.56 38.98 38.89
C ASP A 28 -1.03 38.97 38.82
N ALA A 29 -0.52 40.13 38.38
CA ALA A 29 0.88 40.56 38.40
C ALA A 29 1.39 40.95 39.78
N PRO A 30 2.71 41.16 39.97
CA PRO A 30 3.14 42.58 39.98
C PRO A 30 4.41 42.91 39.17
N ALA A 31 4.52 44.18 38.93
CA ALA A 31 5.31 44.95 38.02
C ALA A 31 6.84 44.91 38.20
N GLY A 32 7.56 45.20 37.10
CA GLY A 32 8.96 45.62 37.12
C GLY A 32 9.65 45.68 35.76
N ASN A 33 9.39 46.72 35.01
CA ASN A 33 10.28 47.64 34.26
C ASN A 33 11.16 47.18 33.07
N THR A 34 10.95 47.90 31.99
CA THR A 34 11.81 48.42 30.88
C THR A 34 12.05 47.63 29.63
N SER A 35 11.32 48.07 28.59
CA SER A 35 11.82 48.54 27.28
C SER A 35 12.78 47.70 26.46
N SER A 36 12.24 47.11 25.40
CA SER A 36 12.69 47.37 24.03
C SER A 36 11.68 46.72 23.04
N ALA A 37 11.33 47.49 22.03
CA ALA A 37 10.40 47.09 20.98
C ALA A 37 11.04 46.03 20.10
N GLU A 38 10.52 44.81 20.13
CA GLU A 38 10.74 43.81 19.10
C GLU A 38 9.40 43.51 18.45
N THR A 39 9.40 43.64 17.14
CA THR A 39 8.29 43.37 16.24
C THR A 39 7.75 41.96 16.43
N ALA A 40 6.55 41.82 16.99
CA ALA A 40 5.85 40.56 17.17
C ALA A 40 5.39 40.02 15.82
N SER A 41 6.22 39.14 15.24
CA SER A 41 5.73 38.12 14.31
C SER A 41 5.07 37.06 15.19
N GLY A 42 3.75 36.98 15.19
CA GLY A 42 2.99 36.00 15.98
C GLY A 42 3.28 34.58 15.52
N SER A 43 4.28 33.92 16.12
CA SER A 43 4.49 32.49 15.96
C SER A 43 3.48 31.77 16.86
N ALA A 44 2.63 30.94 16.27
CA ALA A 44 1.77 30.03 17.02
C ALA A 44 2.63 29.23 18.02
N SER A 45 2.31 29.34 19.30
CA SER A 45 3.00 28.59 20.37
C SER A 45 2.26 27.27 20.55
N TYR A 46 2.91 26.16 20.23
CA TYR A 46 2.38 24.82 20.51
C TYR A 46 2.50 24.50 22.01
N ALA A 47 1.49 23.86 22.57
CA ALA A 47 1.57 23.30 23.92
C ALA A 47 2.65 22.20 23.97
N THR A 48 3.50 22.21 25.00
CA THR A 48 4.52 21.17 25.17
C THR A 48 3.88 19.85 25.59
N LEU A 49 4.09 18.80 24.82
CA LEU A 49 3.61 17.43 25.09
C LEU A 49 4.75 16.56 25.62
N ARG A 50 4.47 15.73 26.64
CA ARG A 50 5.46 14.95 27.38
C ARG A 50 5.04 13.49 27.51
N PRO A 51 5.98 12.55 27.68
CA PRO A 51 5.66 11.19 28.07
C PRO A 51 4.75 11.15 29.31
N GLY A 52 3.67 10.40 29.20
CA GLY A 52 2.61 10.28 30.22
C GLY A 52 1.39 11.17 30.00
N ASP A 53 1.48 12.18 29.14
CA ASP A 53 0.35 13.05 28.82
C ASP A 53 -0.75 12.25 28.08
N ARG A 54 -2.00 12.74 28.25
CA ARG A 54 -3.18 12.20 27.53
C ARG A 54 -4.02 13.34 26.99
N ASP A 55 -4.62 13.13 25.83
CA ASP A 55 -5.67 14.03 25.35
C ASP A 55 -6.85 13.97 26.33
N GLY A 56 -7.29 15.15 26.79
CA GLY A 56 -8.39 15.27 27.77
C GLY A 56 -9.77 15.15 27.12
N ASP A 57 -10.80 14.93 27.93
CA ASP A 57 -12.21 14.86 27.51
C ASP A 57 -12.74 16.21 26.92
N ASP A 58 -12.00 17.30 27.08
CA ASP A 58 -12.33 18.63 26.60
C ASP A 58 -11.59 19.01 25.31
N SER A 59 -11.87 18.30 24.23
CA SER A 59 -11.70 18.73 22.83
C SER A 59 -10.31 19.10 22.29
N ALA A 60 -9.21 18.94 22.99
CA ALA A 60 -7.88 19.19 22.45
C ALA A 60 -7.15 17.87 22.18
N ALA A 61 -7.30 17.34 20.98
CA ALA A 61 -6.66 16.11 20.52
C ALA A 61 -5.20 16.36 20.06
N TYR A 62 -4.39 17.09 20.85
CA TYR A 62 -3.04 17.48 20.45
C TYR A 62 -2.10 16.30 20.25
N ILE A 63 -2.21 15.27 21.10
CA ILE A 63 -1.39 14.07 21.01
C ILE A 63 -1.80 13.24 19.80
N VAL A 64 -3.10 13.08 19.54
CA VAL A 64 -3.61 12.41 18.33
C VAL A 64 -3.12 13.10 17.07
N PHE A 65 -3.14 14.45 17.02
CA PHE A 65 -2.60 15.20 15.88
C PHE A 65 -1.11 14.95 15.68
N MET A 66 -0.35 14.98 16.75
CA MET A 66 1.09 14.72 16.71
C MET A 66 1.37 13.27 16.29
N GLN A 67 0.67 12.29 16.85
CA GLN A 67 0.80 10.88 16.51
C GLN A 67 0.47 10.64 15.03
N ASN A 68 -0.63 11.17 14.52
CA ASN A 68 -0.98 11.06 13.10
C ASN A 68 0.14 11.63 12.22
N ARG A 69 0.70 12.79 12.57
CA ARG A 69 1.80 13.36 11.80
C ARG A 69 3.08 12.52 11.88
N LEU A 70 3.39 11.94 13.03
CA LEU A 70 4.50 11.00 13.19
C LEU A 70 4.28 9.71 12.38
N ILE A 71 3.03 9.23 12.28
CA ILE A 71 2.64 8.11 11.42
C ILE A 71 2.83 8.46 9.94
N GLU A 72 2.32 9.62 9.50
CA GLU A 72 2.49 10.10 8.12
C GLU A 72 3.96 10.21 7.72
N LEU A 73 4.80 10.65 8.65
CA LEU A 73 6.24 10.78 8.44
C LEU A 73 7.00 9.46 8.65
N GLY A 74 6.33 8.38 9.07
CA GLY A 74 6.91 7.05 9.26
C GLY A 74 7.66 6.84 10.58
N TYR A 75 7.54 7.76 11.54
CA TYR A 75 8.21 7.63 12.84
C TYR A 75 7.43 6.78 13.84
N LEU A 76 6.11 6.69 13.71
CA LEU A 76 5.23 5.93 14.58
C LEU A 76 4.50 4.86 13.77
N GLY A 77 4.60 3.60 14.21
CA GLY A 77 3.94 2.46 13.57
C GLY A 77 2.59 2.08 14.19
N ASP A 78 2.28 2.66 15.36
CA ASP A 78 1.05 2.39 16.10
C ASP A 78 -0.08 3.31 15.65
N SER A 79 -1.31 3.02 16.10
CA SER A 79 -2.45 3.91 15.91
C SER A 79 -2.31 5.15 16.79
N ALA A 80 -2.85 6.27 16.32
CA ALA A 80 -2.97 7.50 17.13
C ALA A 80 -4.05 7.29 18.20
N ASP A 81 -3.65 7.08 19.44
CA ASP A 81 -4.52 6.72 20.58
C ASP A 81 -4.70 7.86 21.61
N GLY A 82 -4.04 9.01 21.37
CA GLY A 82 -4.09 10.17 22.28
C GLY A 82 -3.34 9.95 23.60
N TYR A 83 -2.50 8.92 23.70
CA TYR A 83 -1.64 8.70 24.86
C TYR A 83 -0.16 8.83 24.47
N TYR A 84 0.55 9.72 25.13
CA TYR A 84 1.99 9.88 24.94
C TYR A 84 2.74 8.76 25.66
N GLY A 85 2.66 7.54 25.12
CA GLY A 85 3.32 6.35 25.62
C GLY A 85 4.76 6.23 25.16
N GLU A 86 5.39 5.10 25.51
CA GLU A 86 6.79 4.79 25.16
C GLU A 86 7.03 4.76 23.65
N SER A 87 6.07 4.25 22.85
CA SER A 87 6.17 4.24 21.39
C SER A 87 6.16 5.65 20.81
N THR A 88 5.31 6.54 21.33
CA THR A 88 5.26 7.94 20.94
C THR A 88 6.54 8.69 21.31
N GLU A 89 7.08 8.44 22.52
CA GLU A 89 8.35 9.01 22.96
C GLU A 89 9.51 8.62 22.04
N LYS A 90 9.64 7.33 21.73
CA LYS A 90 10.64 6.83 20.78
C LYS A 90 10.49 7.46 19.39
N ALA A 91 9.26 7.62 18.91
CA ALA A 91 9.00 8.28 17.64
C ALA A 91 9.42 9.76 17.66
N VAL A 92 9.15 10.48 18.74
CA VAL A 92 9.58 11.89 18.90
C VAL A 92 11.10 12.00 19.00
N LEU A 93 11.76 11.13 19.76
CA LEU A 93 13.25 11.08 19.83
C LEU A 93 13.85 10.85 18.44
N ALA A 94 13.34 9.88 17.70
CA ALA A 94 13.79 9.60 16.34
C ALA A 94 13.53 10.79 15.40
N PHE A 95 12.36 11.44 15.50
CA PHE A 95 12.06 12.65 14.74
C PHE A 95 13.05 13.78 15.08
N GLN A 96 13.30 14.05 16.35
CA GLN A 96 14.22 15.08 16.80
C GLN A 96 15.63 14.86 16.25
N ARG A 97 16.17 13.64 16.42
CA ARG A 97 17.47 13.24 15.88
C ARG A 97 17.61 13.56 14.40
N ASN A 98 16.63 13.12 13.63
CA ASN A 98 16.66 13.20 12.17
C ASN A 98 16.42 14.60 11.61
N ASN A 99 15.88 15.48 12.43
CA ASN A 99 15.65 16.87 12.07
C ASN A 99 16.64 17.84 12.74
N ASN A 100 17.74 17.32 13.32
CA ASN A 100 18.78 18.07 14.04
C ASN A 100 18.21 18.91 15.19
N LEU A 101 17.24 18.36 15.91
CA LEU A 101 16.69 18.94 17.14
C LEU A 101 17.30 18.27 18.38
N PRO A 102 17.27 18.92 19.55
CA PRO A 102 17.67 18.26 20.79
C PRO A 102 16.83 17.01 21.07
N GLU A 103 17.49 15.87 21.30
CA GLU A 103 16.83 14.57 21.56
C GLU A 103 16.33 14.51 23.02
N THR A 104 15.20 15.11 23.28
CA THR A 104 14.62 15.21 24.63
C THR A 104 13.46 14.24 24.86
N GLY A 105 12.89 13.66 23.78
CA GLY A 105 11.65 12.91 23.85
C GLY A 105 10.41 13.75 24.23
N VAL A 106 10.58 15.07 24.32
CA VAL A 106 9.51 16.03 24.63
C VAL A 106 9.14 16.77 23.34
N ALA A 107 7.89 16.76 22.96
CA ALA A 107 7.42 17.52 21.81
C ALA A 107 7.13 18.97 22.23
N ASP A 108 8.19 19.75 22.34
CA ASP A 108 8.13 21.19 22.62
C ASP A 108 7.66 21.99 21.38
N SER A 109 7.55 23.29 21.52
CA SER A 109 7.08 24.16 20.45
C SER A 109 8.00 24.14 19.22
N GLU A 110 9.29 23.94 19.38
CA GLU A 110 10.25 23.85 18.27
C GLU A 110 10.10 22.52 17.53
N THR A 111 10.03 21.42 18.27
CA THR A 111 9.77 20.08 17.75
C THR A 111 8.46 20.02 16.96
N GLN A 112 7.38 20.55 17.53
CA GLN A 112 6.07 20.55 16.86
C GLN A 112 6.03 21.47 15.63
N ARG A 113 6.67 22.64 15.69
CA ARG A 113 6.78 23.53 14.53
C ARG A 113 7.51 22.84 13.38
N LYS A 114 8.59 22.13 13.68
CA LYS A 114 9.32 21.36 12.67
C LYS A 114 8.50 20.18 12.18
N LEU A 115 7.82 19.44 13.07
CA LEU A 115 6.99 18.29 12.75
C LEU A 115 5.85 18.64 11.77
N PHE A 116 5.21 19.77 11.95
CA PHE A 116 4.09 20.21 11.11
C PHE A 116 4.54 21.10 9.93
N SER A 117 5.82 21.28 9.70
CA SER A 117 6.33 22.01 8.54
C SER A 117 6.46 21.09 7.31
N ASP A 118 6.36 21.69 6.12
CA ASP A 118 6.53 20.97 4.84
C ASP A 118 7.98 20.50 4.60
N ILE A 119 8.92 21.04 5.37
CA ILE A 119 10.35 20.67 5.34
C ILE A 119 10.71 19.66 6.42
N SER A 120 9.74 19.02 7.08
CA SER A 120 9.99 17.90 7.99
C SER A 120 10.63 16.78 7.23
N THR A 121 11.71 16.25 7.74
CA THR A 121 12.37 15.11 7.11
C THR A 121 11.55 13.85 7.40
N LEU A 122 11.15 13.16 6.35
CA LEU A 122 10.59 11.83 6.45
C LEU A 122 11.67 10.92 7.00
N VAL A 123 11.34 10.22 8.02
CA VAL A 123 12.03 9.08 8.65
C VAL A 123 13.52 9.10 8.66
N LEU A 124 14.09 8.88 9.83
CA LEU A 124 15.47 8.51 9.76
C LEU A 124 16.00 7.81 10.98
N PRO A 125 16.33 6.54 10.92
CA PRO A 125 17.29 6.00 11.86
C PRO A 125 18.69 6.45 11.50
N SER A 126 19.46 6.86 12.51
CA SER A 126 20.92 6.84 12.40
C SER A 126 21.39 5.38 12.26
N SER A 127 22.55 5.18 11.65
CA SER A 127 23.19 3.86 11.48
C SER A 127 23.41 3.11 12.79
N ASP A 128 23.26 3.75 13.94
CA ASP A 128 23.47 3.19 15.27
C ASP A 128 22.21 2.55 15.87
N ASP A 129 21.05 2.80 15.30
CA ASP A 129 19.79 2.19 15.73
C ASP A 129 19.51 0.84 15.06
N ALA A 130 20.57 0.08 14.77
CA ALA A 130 20.49 -1.26 14.17
C ALA A 130 19.84 -2.34 15.04
N ALA A 131 19.02 -1.97 15.99
CA ALA A 131 18.16 -2.86 16.77
C ALA A 131 16.77 -2.99 16.14
N PHE A 132 16.75 -3.55 15.03
CA PHE A 132 15.81 -4.38 14.26
C PHE A 132 14.27 -4.16 14.33
N GLY A 133 13.64 -3.57 15.29
CA GLY A 133 12.16 -3.43 15.31
C GLY A 133 11.65 -2.21 14.54
N GLY A 134 12.16 -1.04 14.88
CA GLY A 134 11.72 0.23 14.29
C GLY A 134 12.23 0.48 12.88
N ASP A 135 13.41 0.00 12.56
CA ASP A 135 14.05 0.21 11.26
C ASP A 135 13.42 -0.60 10.15
N LEU A 136 12.95 -1.82 10.45
CA LEU A 136 12.22 -2.62 9.46
C LEU A 136 10.87 -2.03 9.11
N THR A 137 10.12 -1.54 10.09
CA THR A 137 8.86 -0.84 9.85
C THR A 137 9.08 0.38 8.95
N ARG A 138 10.16 1.11 9.15
CA ARG A 138 10.51 2.28 8.34
C ARG A 138 10.93 1.91 6.92
N ILE A 139 11.78 0.89 6.78
CA ILE A 139 12.17 0.36 5.48
C ILE A 139 10.93 -0.10 4.72
N GLN A 140 10.05 -0.88 5.36
CA GLN A 140 8.78 -1.33 4.78
C GLN A 140 7.93 -0.13 4.36
N THR A 141 7.79 0.89 5.21
CA THR A 141 7.00 2.10 4.92
C THR A 141 7.55 2.84 3.71
N ILE A 142 8.84 3.11 3.67
CA ILE A 142 9.47 3.86 2.58
C ILE A 142 9.46 3.05 1.27
N LEU A 143 9.82 1.77 1.33
CA LEU A 143 9.75 0.90 0.14
C LEU A 143 8.32 0.70 -0.35
N SER A 144 7.34 0.72 0.56
CA SER A 144 5.92 0.72 0.23
C SER A 144 5.55 2.01 -0.51
N LEU A 145 5.92 3.16 0.04
CA LEU A 145 5.66 4.47 -0.57
C LEU A 145 6.26 4.56 -1.99
N TRP A 146 7.44 4.00 -2.21
CA TRP A 146 8.11 4.00 -3.52
C TRP A 146 7.69 2.84 -4.45
N GLY A 147 6.73 2.01 -4.03
CA GLY A 147 6.18 0.92 -4.85
C GLY A 147 7.03 -0.34 -4.93
N PHE A 148 7.99 -0.55 -4.01
CA PHE A 148 8.79 -1.78 -3.95
C PHE A 148 8.24 -2.82 -2.99
N TYR A 149 7.43 -2.44 -2.00
CA TYR A 149 6.85 -3.32 -0.99
C TYR A 149 5.33 -3.28 -1.02
N GLY A 150 4.68 -4.40 -1.28
CA GLY A 150 3.21 -4.52 -1.32
C GLY A 150 2.62 -5.27 -0.13
N GLY A 151 3.46 -5.66 0.85
CA GLY A 151 3.04 -6.40 2.03
C GLY A 151 2.53 -5.53 3.17
N LYS A 152 2.16 -6.18 4.27
CA LYS A 152 1.79 -5.51 5.51
C LYS A 152 3.02 -4.89 6.17
N ILE A 153 2.90 -3.65 6.62
CA ILE A 153 3.94 -2.97 7.40
C ILE A 153 3.81 -3.48 8.84
N ASP A 154 4.67 -4.38 9.26
CA ASP A 154 4.62 -5.09 10.54
C ASP A 154 5.97 -5.14 11.29
N GLY A 155 7.01 -4.55 10.70
CA GLY A 155 8.36 -4.56 11.28
C GLY A 155 9.03 -5.93 11.31
N LEU A 156 8.50 -6.92 10.56
CA LEU A 156 9.03 -8.29 10.54
C LEU A 156 9.81 -8.56 9.24
N THR A 157 10.89 -9.30 9.38
CA THR A 157 11.59 -9.85 8.22
C THR A 157 10.82 -11.03 7.66
N GLY A 158 10.52 -10.97 6.36
CA GLY A 158 9.88 -12.06 5.63
C GLY A 158 10.25 -11.97 4.15
N SER A 159 9.83 -12.93 3.36
CA SER A 159 10.12 -12.96 1.91
C SER A 159 9.68 -11.69 1.18
N GLY A 160 8.58 -11.07 1.61
CA GLY A 160 8.10 -9.81 1.05
C GLY A 160 9.06 -8.66 1.28
N THR A 161 9.54 -8.48 2.53
CA THR A 161 10.53 -7.44 2.89
C THR A 161 11.86 -7.68 2.19
N SER A 162 12.35 -8.92 2.20
CA SER A 162 13.60 -9.32 1.50
C SER A 162 13.53 -9.03 0.01
N ASN A 163 12.42 -9.39 -0.63
CA ASN A 163 12.21 -9.10 -2.06
C ASN A 163 12.16 -7.60 -2.35
N ALA A 164 11.49 -6.83 -1.50
CA ALA A 164 11.40 -5.37 -1.66
C ALA A 164 12.77 -4.70 -1.57
N ILE A 165 13.60 -5.09 -0.60
CA ILE A 165 14.98 -4.60 -0.46
C ILE A 165 15.81 -4.96 -1.69
N ARG A 166 15.74 -6.21 -2.14
CA ARG A 166 16.46 -6.68 -3.33
C ARG A 166 16.01 -5.91 -4.58
N ASN A 167 14.71 -5.77 -4.79
CA ASN A 167 14.16 -5.06 -5.94
C ASN A 167 14.58 -3.58 -5.94
N PHE A 168 14.55 -2.92 -4.79
CA PHE A 168 15.07 -1.55 -4.67
C PHE A 168 16.55 -1.46 -5.05
N LYS A 169 17.39 -2.36 -4.54
CA LYS A 169 18.83 -2.38 -4.86
C LYS A 169 19.08 -2.62 -6.35
N HIS A 170 18.38 -3.57 -6.97
CA HIS A 170 18.44 -3.79 -8.41
C HIS A 170 18.03 -2.56 -9.21
N TYR A 171 16.92 -1.93 -8.80
CA TYR A 171 16.45 -0.71 -9.44
C TYR A 171 17.47 0.43 -9.35
N MET A 172 18.13 0.58 -8.19
CA MET A 172 19.18 1.60 -8.01
C MET A 172 20.43 1.31 -8.82
N LEU A 173 20.89 0.05 -8.87
CA LEU A 173 22.04 -0.35 -9.68
C LEU A 173 21.85 -0.13 -11.18
N ALA A 174 20.62 -0.30 -11.68
CA ALA A 174 20.28 -0.01 -13.07
C ALA A 174 20.37 1.50 -13.41
N GLN A 175 20.32 2.37 -12.41
CA GLN A 175 20.41 3.84 -12.58
C GLN A 175 21.80 4.37 -12.21
N ASP A 176 22.42 3.82 -11.19
CA ASP A 176 23.73 4.20 -10.68
C ASP A 176 24.57 2.95 -10.41
N PRO A 177 25.45 2.56 -11.36
CA PRO A 177 26.34 1.41 -11.16
C PRO A 177 27.27 1.55 -9.94
N ALA A 178 27.46 2.77 -9.42
CA ALA A 178 28.25 3.00 -8.21
C ALA A 178 27.43 2.82 -6.92
N PHE A 179 26.13 2.51 -7.02
CA PHE A 179 25.28 2.28 -5.86
C PHE A 179 25.88 1.21 -4.94
N GLY A 180 26.10 1.56 -3.68
CA GLY A 180 26.68 0.66 -2.68
C GLY A 180 28.18 0.40 -2.81
N THR A 181 28.88 1.03 -3.75
CA THR A 181 30.34 1.01 -3.76
C THR A 181 30.84 2.04 -2.74
N THR A 182 31.60 1.58 -1.76
CA THR A 182 32.41 2.50 -0.96
C THR A 182 33.51 3.06 -1.88
N PRO A 183 33.73 4.38 -1.95
CA PRO A 183 34.89 4.89 -2.66
C PRO A 183 36.12 4.23 -2.06
N THR A 184 36.80 3.41 -2.85
CA THR A 184 38.10 2.88 -2.45
C THR A 184 38.99 4.10 -2.23
N PRO A 185 39.57 4.30 -1.03
CA PRO A 185 40.54 5.37 -0.88
C PRO A 185 41.61 5.13 -1.94
N GLU A 186 41.91 6.13 -2.75
CA GLU A 186 43.04 6.05 -3.68
C GLU A 186 44.26 5.50 -2.91
N PRO A 187 44.90 4.45 -3.43
CA PRO A 187 46.07 3.94 -2.77
C PRO A 187 47.09 5.08 -2.72
N THR A 188 47.29 5.62 -1.54
CA THR A 188 48.40 6.54 -1.29
C THR A 188 49.63 5.74 -1.67
N ALA A 189 50.19 6.06 -2.83
CA ALA A 189 51.43 5.45 -3.30
C ALA A 189 52.54 5.82 -2.31
N THR A 190 52.75 4.96 -1.33
CA THR A 190 53.99 4.97 -0.55
C THR A 190 55.03 4.36 -1.46
N PRO A 191 56.11 5.09 -1.80
CA PRO A 191 57.22 4.52 -2.55
C PRO A 191 57.85 3.44 -1.70
N ASN A 192 57.78 2.21 -2.15
CA ASN A 192 58.57 1.12 -1.55
C ASN A 192 59.97 1.12 -2.19
N PRO A 193 61.02 1.49 -1.45
CA PRO A 193 62.37 1.31 -1.92
C PRO A 193 62.82 -0.07 -1.47
N GLU A 194 62.69 -1.06 -2.27
CA GLU A 194 63.53 -2.24 -2.36
C GLU A 194 62.78 -3.42 -2.99
N GLY A 195 63.11 -3.62 -4.25
CA GLY A 195 62.64 -4.80 -4.97
C GLY A 195 63.24 -6.09 -4.44
N LYS A 196 62.38 -7.06 -4.14
CA LYS A 196 62.69 -8.47 -4.26
C LYS A 196 61.43 -9.19 -4.77
N PHE A 197 61.52 -9.70 -5.95
CA PHE A 197 60.62 -10.70 -6.49
C PHE A 197 60.81 -12.00 -5.72
N SER A 198 59.86 -12.36 -4.90
CA SER A 198 59.52 -13.74 -4.57
C SER A 198 58.10 -13.73 -4.07
N ASP A 199 57.22 -14.18 -4.88
CA ASP A 199 56.22 -15.18 -4.62
C ASP A 199 55.14 -15.06 -5.72
N MET A 200 55.11 -16.11 -6.50
CA MET A 200 53.99 -16.31 -7.45
C MET A 200 52.68 -16.35 -6.63
N PRO A 201 51.65 -15.62 -7.04
CA PRO A 201 50.36 -15.76 -6.38
C PRO A 201 49.86 -17.18 -6.65
N VAL A 202 49.65 -17.92 -5.59
CA VAL A 202 48.79 -19.09 -5.57
C VAL A 202 47.44 -18.66 -6.12
N ILE A 203 47.03 -19.21 -7.26
CA ILE A 203 45.69 -19.08 -7.78
C ILE A 203 44.80 -19.84 -6.81
N MET A 204 44.32 -19.16 -5.77
CA MET A 204 43.20 -19.65 -5.01
C MET A 204 41.94 -19.45 -5.87
N ASP A 205 41.16 -20.51 -6.02
CA ASP A 205 39.80 -20.47 -6.57
C ASP A 205 39.03 -19.38 -5.84
N ARG A 206 39.02 -18.18 -6.40
CA ARG A 206 38.08 -17.12 -5.96
C ARG A 206 36.73 -17.48 -6.53
N PRO A 207 35.66 -17.45 -5.72
CA PRO A 207 34.32 -17.45 -6.27
C PRO A 207 34.22 -16.29 -7.27
N LEU A 208 33.62 -16.55 -8.41
CA LEU A 208 33.47 -15.63 -9.56
C LEU A 208 32.58 -14.41 -9.27
N VAL A 209 32.14 -14.22 -8.03
CA VAL A 209 31.24 -13.14 -7.64
C VAL A 209 31.98 -12.29 -6.59
N ASP A 210 32.13 -11.00 -6.90
CA ASP A 210 32.67 -10.01 -5.96
C ASP A 210 31.71 -9.89 -4.76
N GLN A 211 32.24 -9.97 -3.53
CA GLN A 211 31.45 -9.81 -2.30
C GLN A 211 30.71 -8.48 -2.30
N ALA A 212 31.34 -7.40 -2.82
CA ALA A 212 30.71 -6.11 -2.95
C ALA A 212 29.51 -6.10 -3.90
N GLU A 213 29.53 -6.94 -4.95
CA GLU A 213 28.40 -7.13 -5.85
C GLU A 213 27.28 -7.91 -5.18
N LEU A 214 27.64 -8.95 -4.42
CA LEU A 214 26.68 -9.69 -3.59
C LEU A 214 25.98 -8.77 -2.57
N ASP A 215 26.73 -7.93 -1.88
CA ASP A 215 26.20 -7.02 -0.88
C ASP A 215 25.30 -5.94 -1.49
N ARG A 216 25.58 -5.55 -2.76
CA ARG A 216 24.73 -4.61 -3.51
C ARG A 216 23.42 -5.21 -4.00
N THR A 217 23.37 -6.52 -4.25
CA THR A 217 22.24 -7.20 -4.89
C THR A 217 21.43 -8.07 -3.94
N ASN A 218 21.93 -8.37 -2.75
CA ASN A 218 21.23 -9.18 -1.76
C ASN A 218 20.10 -8.41 -1.06
N ASP A 219 19.38 -9.05 -0.15
CA ASP A 219 18.30 -8.49 0.65
C ASP A 219 18.76 -7.90 2.01
N ALA A 220 20.08 -7.79 2.21
CA ALA A 220 20.61 -7.20 3.44
C ALA A 220 20.36 -5.69 3.50
N VAL A 221 20.08 -5.19 4.69
CA VAL A 221 20.04 -3.76 4.96
C VAL A 221 21.47 -3.23 4.95
N THR A 222 21.79 -2.38 3.99
CA THR A 222 23.11 -1.80 3.81
C THR A 222 23.11 -0.30 4.07
N ALA A 223 24.28 0.27 4.37
CA ALA A 223 24.42 1.71 4.51
C ALA A 223 23.92 2.47 3.28
N ALA A 224 24.15 1.96 2.08
CA ALA A 224 23.67 2.57 0.85
C ALA A 224 22.15 2.57 0.74
N LEU A 225 21.45 1.50 1.16
CA LEU A 225 19.99 1.50 1.27
C LEU A 225 19.53 2.56 2.28
N MET A 226 20.18 2.60 3.45
CA MET A 226 19.82 3.51 4.52
C MET A 226 20.04 4.98 4.15
N GLU A 227 21.01 5.33 3.31
CA GLU A 227 21.15 6.70 2.79
C GLU A 227 19.91 7.17 2.04
N TYR A 228 19.25 6.30 1.28
CA TYR A 228 18.00 6.62 0.59
C TYR A 228 16.79 6.58 1.55
N VAL A 229 16.66 5.52 2.33
CA VAL A 229 15.57 5.37 3.31
C VAL A 229 15.61 6.51 4.34
N SER A 230 16.80 6.99 4.68
CA SER A 230 17.00 8.12 5.58
C SER A 230 16.80 9.49 4.92
N GLY A 231 16.63 9.56 3.61
CA GLY A 231 16.56 10.83 2.91
C GLY A 231 17.90 11.59 2.82
N ALA A 232 19.01 10.99 3.29
CA ALA A 232 20.35 11.55 3.09
C ALA A 232 20.70 11.65 1.59
N LYS A 233 20.17 10.70 0.79
CA LYS A 233 20.15 10.79 -0.66
C LYS A 233 18.69 10.90 -1.16
N PRO A 234 18.38 11.85 -2.05
CA PRO A 234 17.04 11.95 -2.62
C PRO A 234 16.75 10.78 -3.55
N PHE A 235 15.59 10.14 -3.38
CA PHE A 235 15.08 9.15 -4.32
C PHE A 235 14.20 9.82 -5.37
N THR A 236 14.53 9.63 -6.64
CA THR A 236 13.71 10.14 -7.74
C THR A 236 12.59 9.14 -8.02
N THR A 237 11.37 9.51 -7.66
CA THR A 237 10.18 8.66 -7.84
C THR A 237 9.79 8.47 -9.29
N TYR A 238 10.14 9.39 -10.17
CA TYR A 238 9.90 9.37 -11.60
C TYR A 238 11.17 9.11 -12.39
N ARG A 239 11.17 8.10 -13.24
CA ARG A 239 12.22 7.81 -14.20
C ARG A 239 11.73 8.01 -15.65
N ARG A 240 10.55 7.52 -15.94
CA ARG A 240 9.88 7.59 -17.24
C ARG A 240 8.37 7.45 -17.08
N ASP A 241 7.63 7.82 -18.12
CA ASP A 241 6.21 7.52 -18.18
C ASP A 241 5.97 6.00 -18.19
N VAL A 242 4.88 5.57 -17.54
CA VAL A 242 4.39 4.20 -17.61
C VAL A 242 3.01 4.21 -18.27
N SER A 243 2.85 3.40 -19.31
CA SER A 243 1.67 3.35 -20.14
C SER A 243 1.28 1.92 -20.51
N LYS A 244 0.13 1.76 -21.14
CA LYS A 244 -0.37 0.45 -21.60
C LYS A 244 0.66 -0.26 -22.47
N GLY A 245 0.95 -1.51 -22.11
CA GLY A 245 1.90 -2.38 -22.81
C GLY A 245 3.30 -2.37 -22.21
N ASP A 246 3.58 -1.53 -21.22
CA ASP A 246 4.86 -1.60 -20.51
C ASP A 246 4.95 -2.86 -19.66
N GLU A 247 6.08 -3.58 -19.80
CA GLU A 247 6.41 -4.79 -19.03
C GLU A 247 7.79 -4.59 -18.40
N ASN A 248 7.85 -4.01 -17.22
CA ASN A 248 9.12 -3.63 -16.60
C ASN A 248 8.94 -3.25 -15.12
N GLU A 249 10.07 -2.99 -14.46
CA GLU A 249 10.11 -2.62 -13.04
C GLU A 249 9.33 -1.33 -12.71
N ASP A 250 9.31 -0.34 -13.60
CA ASP A 250 8.55 0.89 -13.36
C ASP A 250 7.05 0.61 -13.41
N ALA A 251 6.60 -0.26 -14.35
CA ALA A 251 5.22 -0.72 -14.41
C ALA A 251 4.82 -1.47 -13.13
N LEU A 252 5.69 -2.38 -12.66
CA LEU A 252 5.47 -3.12 -11.41
C LEU A 252 5.38 -2.18 -10.20
N ARG A 253 6.25 -1.17 -10.11
CA ARG A 253 6.22 -0.18 -9.02
C ARG A 253 4.91 0.61 -9.01
N VAL A 254 4.50 1.13 -10.18
CA VAL A 254 3.23 1.87 -10.31
C VAL A 254 2.05 0.99 -9.92
N GLN A 255 1.98 -0.25 -10.41
CA GLN A 255 0.92 -1.19 -10.06
C GLN A 255 0.93 -1.53 -8.56
N THR A 256 2.12 -1.79 -7.98
CA THR A 256 2.25 -2.09 -6.55
C THR A 256 1.67 -0.97 -5.70
N ARG A 257 1.99 0.28 -6.05
CA ARG A 257 1.45 1.41 -5.30
C ARG A 257 -0.04 1.63 -5.53
N LEU A 258 -0.53 1.46 -6.76
CA LEU A 258 -1.97 1.48 -7.06
C LEU A 258 -2.72 0.38 -6.31
N HIS A 259 -2.11 -0.81 -6.16
CA HIS A 259 -2.69 -1.91 -5.38
C HIS A 259 -2.80 -1.57 -3.90
N GLN A 260 -1.76 -1.01 -3.29
CA GLN A 260 -1.80 -0.55 -1.90
C GLN A 260 -2.90 0.49 -1.66
N LEU A 261 -3.08 1.40 -2.63
CA LEU A 261 -4.12 2.43 -2.60
C LEU A 261 -5.49 1.93 -3.10
N LYS A 262 -5.65 0.62 -3.31
CA LYS A 262 -6.88 -0.07 -3.71
C LYS A 262 -7.45 0.28 -5.10
N TYR A 263 -6.63 0.83 -6.00
CA TYR A 263 -7.06 1.14 -7.37
C TYR A 263 -6.96 -0.03 -8.34
N VAL A 264 -6.16 -1.03 -8.02
CA VAL A 264 -6.03 -2.30 -8.76
C VAL A 264 -5.95 -3.47 -7.78
N TYR A 265 -6.38 -4.66 -8.19
CA TYR A 265 -6.39 -5.84 -7.32
C TYR A 265 -5.06 -6.60 -7.25
N GLY A 266 -4.09 -6.28 -8.09
CA GLY A 266 -2.77 -6.93 -8.11
C GLY A 266 -1.74 -6.15 -8.90
N ALA A 267 -0.49 -6.61 -8.81
CA ALA A 267 0.67 -6.04 -9.50
C ALA A 267 1.49 -7.20 -10.08
N ASP A 268 1.63 -7.27 -11.39
CA ASP A 268 2.32 -8.32 -12.14
C ASP A 268 3.45 -7.82 -13.05
N GLY A 269 3.63 -6.50 -13.10
CA GLY A 269 4.62 -5.83 -13.95
C GLY A 269 4.20 -5.63 -15.40
N ASN A 270 3.03 -6.16 -15.80
CA ASN A 270 2.45 -5.93 -17.13
C ASN A 270 1.34 -4.88 -17.03
N PHE A 271 1.61 -3.68 -17.57
CA PHE A 271 0.67 -2.56 -17.47
C PHE A 271 -0.46 -2.70 -18.51
N GLY A 272 -1.37 -3.64 -18.25
CA GLY A 272 -2.50 -3.97 -19.12
C GLY A 272 -3.69 -3.01 -18.98
N GLU A 273 -4.82 -3.38 -19.60
CA GLU A 273 -6.06 -2.59 -19.59
C GLU A 273 -6.55 -2.28 -18.17
N LEU A 274 -6.51 -3.26 -17.26
CA LEU A 274 -6.98 -3.08 -15.88
C LEU A 274 -6.10 -2.10 -15.09
N SER A 275 -4.79 -2.11 -15.35
CA SER A 275 -3.86 -1.14 -14.77
C SER A 275 -4.16 0.29 -15.25
N VAL A 276 -4.45 0.45 -16.55
CA VAL A 276 -4.85 1.73 -17.14
C VAL A 276 -6.16 2.23 -16.51
N LEU A 277 -7.17 1.37 -16.36
CA LEU A 277 -8.44 1.74 -15.74
C LEU A 277 -8.26 2.15 -14.28
N GLY A 278 -7.47 1.39 -13.51
CA GLY A 278 -7.13 1.72 -12.13
C GLY A 278 -6.36 3.04 -12.01
N LEU A 279 -5.40 3.27 -12.90
CA LEU A 279 -4.64 4.52 -12.96
C LEU A 279 -5.53 5.73 -13.29
N ARG A 280 -6.43 5.63 -14.27
CA ARG A 280 -7.42 6.68 -14.57
C ARG A 280 -8.30 6.97 -13.37
N TYR A 281 -8.74 5.94 -12.66
CA TYR A 281 -9.50 6.12 -11.43
C TYR A 281 -8.69 6.82 -10.34
N PHE A 282 -7.41 6.45 -10.16
CA PHE A 282 -6.49 7.17 -9.28
C PHE A 282 -6.36 8.65 -9.69
N GLN A 283 -6.08 8.92 -10.97
CA GLN A 283 -5.94 10.27 -11.50
C GLN A 283 -7.19 11.12 -11.21
N ARG A 284 -8.37 10.58 -11.48
CA ARG A 284 -9.65 11.27 -11.18
C ARG A 284 -9.81 11.58 -9.69
N LYS A 285 -9.61 10.59 -8.80
CA LYS A 285 -9.74 10.77 -7.35
C LYS A 285 -8.73 11.78 -6.79
N ASN A 286 -7.62 11.96 -7.47
CA ASN A 286 -6.55 12.87 -7.07
C ASN A 286 -6.53 14.18 -7.89
N ASN A 287 -7.60 14.49 -8.64
CA ASN A 287 -7.76 15.70 -9.45
C ASN A 287 -6.65 15.87 -10.51
N LEU A 288 -6.13 14.77 -11.06
CA LEU A 288 -5.21 14.76 -12.20
C LEU A 288 -5.98 14.50 -13.50
N PRO A 289 -5.41 14.89 -14.67
CA PRO A 289 -5.96 14.49 -15.96
C PRO A 289 -6.05 12.96 -16.10
N GLU A 290 -7.20 12.43 -16.52
CA GLU A 290 -7.45 10.99 -16.66
C GLU A 290 -6.82 10.41 -17.94
N THR A 291 -5.52 10.53 -18.08
CA THR A 291 -4.78 10.09 -19.28
C THR A 291 -4.60 8.57 -19.35
N GLY A 292 -4.55 7.90 -18.21
CA GLY A 292 -4.16 6.48 -18.13
C GLY A 292 -2.65 6.27 -18.37
N VAL A 293 -1.86 7.35 -18.36
CA VAL A 293 -0.40 7.33 -18.39
C VAL A 293 0.11 7.83 -17.04
N ALA A 294 0.97 7.05 -16.39
CA ALA A 294 1.65 7.48 -15.19
C ALA A 294 2.83 8.38 -15.57
N ASP A 295 2.53 9.63 -15.91
CA ASP A 295 3.50 10.67 -16.18
C ASP A 295 4.19 11.15 -14.88
N ARG A 296 5.08 12.14 -15.01
CA ARG A 296 5.82 12.68 -13.86
C ARG A 296 4.88 13.15 -12.75
N ALA A 297 3.88 13.95 -13.07
CA ALA A 297 2.98 14.53 -12.07
C ALA A 297 2.16 13.43 -11.36
N THR A 298 1.72 12.44 -12.12
CA THR A 298 1.00 11.27 -11.60
C THR A 298 1.90 10.45 -10.66
N GLN A 299 3.14 10.15 -11.05
CA GLN A 299 4.05 9.35 -10.22
C GLN A 299 4.52 10.09 -8.97
N GLU A 300 4.82 11.39 -9.07
CA GLU A 300 5.20 12.21 -7.91
C GLU A 300 4.08 12.28 -6.87
N LEU A 301 2.82 12.29 -7.29
CA LEU A 301 1.68 12.21 -6.37
C LEU A 301 1.46 10.78 -5.88
N LEU A 302 1.47 9.80 -6.77
CA LEU A 302 1.24 8.37 -6.46
C LEU A 302 2.22 7.87 -5.39
N PHE A 303 3.50 8.21 -5.51
CA PHE A 303 4.55 7.82 -4.58
C PHE A 303 4.73 8.80 -3.40
N SER A 304 3.69 9.55 -3.10
CA SER A 304 3.66 10.46 -1.95
C SER A 304 2.61 10.03 -0.92
N ASN A 305 2.73 10.56 0.30
CA ASN A 305 1.73 10.40 1.35
C ASN A 305 0.45 11.23 1.10
N ARG A 306 0.43 12.08 0.06
CA ARG A 306 -0.73 12.88 -0.34
C ARG A 306 -1.67 12.13 -1.28
N ALA A 307 -1.25 10.97 -1.78
CA ALA A 307 -2.08 10.14 -2.66
C ALA A 307 -3.34 9.67 -1.91
N VAL A 308 -4.50 9.98 -2.47
CA VAL A 308 -5.79 9.55 -1.91
C VAL A 308 -5.96 8.05 -2.14
N GLU A 309 -6.31 7.31 -1.08
CA GLU A 309 -6.65 5.90 -1.15
C GLU A 309 -8.09 5.72 -1.66
N SER A 310 -8.37 4.66 -2.41
CA SER A 310 -9.74 4.29 -2.78
C SER A 310 -10.46 3.66 -1.59
N GLU A 311 -11.76 3.90 -1.47
CA GLU A 311 -12.60 3.33 -0.41
C GLU A 311 -12.65 1.79 -0.47
N GLU A 312 -12.64 1.23 -1.69
CA GLU A 312 -12.72 -0.22 -1.94
C GLU A 312 -11.76 -0.62 -3.04
N TYR A 313 -11.33 -1.89 -2.99
CA TYR A 313 -10.61 -2.48 -4.12
C TYR A 313 -11.48 -2.54 -5.36
N VAL A 314 -10.90 -2.16 -6.49
CA VAL A 314 -11.54 -2.29 -7.80
C VAL A 314 -11.15 -3.63 -8.40
N PHE A 315 -12.15 -4.49 -8.57
CA PHE A 315 -12.01 -5.78 -9.26
C PHE A 315 -12.46 -5.67 -10.71
N PRO A 316 -11.91 -6.51 -11.61
CA PRO A 316 -12.30 -6.43 -13.03
C PRO A 316 -13.78 -6.76 -13.25
N TYR A 317 -14.37 -7.60 -12.41
CA TYR A 317 -15.73 -8.08 -12.55
C TYR A 317 -16.50 -8.03 -11.23
N LYS A 318 -17.82 -7.93 -11.35
CA LYS A 318 -18.80 -8.13 -10.29
C LYS A 318 -19.81 -9.15 -10.74
N LEU A 319 -20.13 -10.11 -9.88
CA LEU A 319 -21.08 -11.19 -10.16
C LEU A 319 -22.39 -10.93 -9.40
N LEU A 320 -23.51 -11.03 -10.10
CA LEU A 320 -24.85 -11.02 -9.53
C LEU A 320 -25.50 -12.37 -9.79
N VAL A 321 -25.78 -13.12 -8.74
CA VAL A 321 -26.55 -14.37 -8.78
C VAL A 321 -28.00 -14.05 -8.46
N ASP A 322 -28.89 -14.23 -9.43
CA ASP A 322 -30.33 -14.14 -9.25
C ASP A 322 -30.90 -15.53 -9.05
N VAL A 323 -31.31 -15.80 -7.80
CA VAL A 323 -31.81 -17.11 -7.36
C VAL A 323 -33.22 -17.37 -7.92
N SER A 324 -34.04 -16.33 -8.14
CA SER A 324 -35.34 -16.47 -8.75
C SER A 324 -35.26 -16.85 -10.23
N GLU A 325 -34.36 -16.20 -10.98
CA GLU A 325 -34.15 -16.47 -12.39
C GLU A 325 -33.20 -17.65 -12.68
N GLN A 326 -32.47 -18.13 -11.68
CA GLN A 326 -31.39 -19.14 -11.84
C GLN A 326 -30.34 -18.69 -12.85
N LYS A 327 -29.89 -17.43 -12.69
CA LYS A 327 -28.94 -16.78 -13.59
C LYS A 327 -27.81 -16.13 -12.80
N ILE A 328 -26.67 -16.03 -13.48
CA ILE A 328 -25.53 -15.24 -13.03
C ILE A 328 -25.26 -14.18 -14.08
N TYR A 329 -25.24 -12.94 -13.64
CA TYR A 329 -24.94 -11.78 -14.46
C TYR A 329 -23.53 -11.31 -14.11
N VAL A 330 -22.70 -11.12 -15.12
CA VAL A 330 -21.32 -10.62 -14.96
C VAL A 330 -21.27 -9.18 -15.44
N SER A 331 -20.90 -8.27 -14.57
CA SER A 331 -20.62 -6.88 -14.93
C SER A 331 -19.11 -6.65 -14.92
N GLN A 332 -18.63 -5.78 -15.82
CA GLN A 332 -17.23 -5.42 -15.96
C GLN A 332 -16.99 -3.98 -15.52
N TRP A 333 -15.88 -3.74 -14.84
CA TRP A 333 -15.43 -2.39 -14.51
C TRP A 333 -14.91 -1.67 -15.76
N ASN A 334 -15.41 -0.45 -16.00
CA ASN A 334 -15.03 0.38 -17.15
C ASN A 334 -14.15 1.58 -16.80
N GLY A 335 -13.70 1.66 -15.53
CA GLY A 335 -12.95 2.81 -15.00
C GLY A 335 -13.80 3.77 -14.17
N HIS A 336 -15.13 3.71 -14.29
CA HIS A 336 -16.08 4.57 -13.55
C HIS A 336 -17.13 3.79 -12.77
N ALA A 337 -17.63 2.72 -13.36
CA ALA A 337 -18.68 1.89 -12.79
C ALA A 337 -18.60 0.44 -13.33
N TYR A 338 -19.34 -0.46 -12.69
CA TYR A 338 -19.58 -1.78 -13.25
C TYR A 338 -20.71 -1.70 -14.27
N GLU A 339 -20.39 -2.03 -15.51
CA GLU A 339 -21.32 -2.07 -16.64
C GLU A 339 -21.59 -3.50 -17.08
N GLY A 340 -22.77 -3.73 -17.60
CA GLY A 340 -23.14 -5.04 -18.11
C GLY A 340 -24.64 -5.31 -18.05
N PRO A 341 -25.00 -6.60 -18.15
CA PRO A 341 -24.13 -7.78 -18.09
C PRO A 341 -23.36 -8.04 -19.39
N ILE A 342 -22.06 -8.30 -19.27
CA ILE A 342 -21.22 -8.78 -20.38
C ILE A 342 -21.38 -10.29 -20.62
N HIS A 343 -21.76 -11.03 -19.56
CA HIS A 343 -22.15 -12.44 -19.63
C HIS A 343 -23.41 -12.70 -18.81
N LYS A 344 -24.21 -13.65 -19.30
CA LYS A 344 -25.37 -14.20 -18.60
C LYS A 344 -25.27 -15.72 -18.61
N PHE A 345 -24.98 -16.31 -17.44
CA PHE A 345 -24.84 -17.75 -17.28
C PHE A 345 -26.10 -18.35 -16.65
N THR A 346 -26.43 -19.59 -17.03
CA THR A 346 -27.49 -20.34 -16.36
C THR A 346 -26.89 -21.15 -15.22
N CYS A 347 -27.48 -21.08 -14.03
CA CYS A 347 -27.04 -21.83 -12.89
C CYS A 347 -28.09 -22.71 -12.27
N ALA A 348 -27.73 -23.49 -11.26
CA ALA A 348 -28.63 -24.15 -10.36
C ALA A 348 -28.22 -23.85 -8.93
N THR A 349 -29.09 -23.20 -8.17
CA THR A 349 -28.86 -22.83 -6.78
C THR A 349 -29.41 -23.88 -5.81
N GLY A 350 -29.28 -23.63 -4.50
CA GLY A 350 -29.78 -24.48 -3.43
C GLY A 350 -31.28 -24.70 -3.48
N LYS A 351 -31.74 -25.93 -3.11
CA LYS A 351 -33.15 -26.26 -2.89
C LYS A 351 -33.75 -25.39 -1.81
N VAL A 352 -35.08 -25.44 -1.66
CA VAL A 352 -35.79 -24.68 -0.61
C VAL A 352 -35.31 -25.09 0.79
N GLU A 353 -35.02 -26.39 0.99
CA GLU A 353 -34.56 -26.94 2.28
C GLU A 353 -33.09 -26.67 2.57
N THR A 354 -32.28 -26.36 1.55
CA THR A 354 -30.84 -26.05 1.63
C THR A 354 -30.53 -24.86 0.73
N PRO A 355 -31.05 -23.66 1.05
CA PRO A 355 -30.97 -22.50 0.14
C PRO A 355 -29.55 -21.99 0.02
N THR A 356 -29.23 -21.44 -1.14
CA THR A 356 -28.06 -20.59 -1.31
C THR A 356 -28.26 -19.32 -0.50
N PRO A 357 -27.32 -18.94 0.38
CA PRO A 357 -27.48 -17.77 1.26
C PRO A 357 -27.48 -16.48 0.44
N LEU A 358 -28.46 -15.62 0.69
CA LEU A 358 -28.55 -14.30 0.07
C LEU A 358 -27.57 -13.33 0.75
N GLY A 359 -27.05 -12.37 -0.01
CA GLY A 359 -26.14 -11.34 0.54
C GLY A 359 -25.11 -10.86 -0.46
N THR A 360 -24.21 -10.01 0.02
CA THR A 360 -23.04 -9.53 -0.73
C THR A 360 -21.78 -10.09 -0.08
N TYR A 361 -20.96 -10.75 -0.88
CA TYR A 361 -19.78 -11.47 -0.43
C TYR A 361 -18.55 -11.06 -1.21
N GLN A 362 -17.39 -11.09 -0.56
CA GLN A 362 -16.09 -11.06 -1.19
C GLN A 362 -15.63 -12.51 -1.37
N ALA A 363 -15.53 -12.96 -2.58
CA ALA A 363 -15.26 -14.36 -2.89
C ALA A 363 -13.86 -14.79 -2.42
N GLY A 364 -13.75 -15.99 -1.87
CA GLY A 364 -12.47 -16.59 -1.46
C GLY A 364 -11.64 -17.15 -2.62
N GLY A 365 -12.14 -17.04 -3.88
CA GLY A 365 -11.37 -17.36 -5.06
C GLY A 365 -11.27 -18.84 -5.41
N LYS A 366 -10.22 -19.17 -6.15
CA LYS A 366 -9.98 -20.54 -6.67
C LYS A 366 -9.77 -21.54 -5.53
N THR A 367 -10.45 -22.68 -5.59
CA THR A 367 -10.32 -23.76 -4.63
C THR A 367 -9.87 -25.04 -5.36
N GLY A 368 -8.66 -25.47 -5.08
CA GLY A 368 -8.06 -26.62 -5.78
C GLY A 368 -7.71 -26.35 -7.24
N ASN A 369 -7.47 -27.43 -7.97
CA ASN A 369 -7.15 -27.41 -9.39
C ASN A 369 -8.43 -27.65 -10.25
N GLU A 370 -8.28 -28.28 -11.40
CA GLU A 370 -9.38 -28.62 -12.29
C GLU A 370 -10.49 -29.42 -11.61
N TRP A 371 -10.13 -30.31 -10.67
CA TRP A 371 -11.05 -31.18 -9.96
C TRP A 371 -11.07 -30.86 -8.46
N TYR A 372 -12.27 -30.72 -7.89
CA TYR A 372 -12.53 -30.56 -6.47
C TYR A 372 -13.34 -31.74 -5.94
N TYR A 373 -12.92 -32.30 -4.79
CA TYR A 373 -13.59 -33.43 -4.14
C TYR A 373 -14.48 -32.97 -3.00
N PHE A 374 -15.77 -33.25 -3.13
CA PHE A 374 -16.74 -33.04 -2.06
C PHE A 374 -16.83 -34.27 -1.17
N LYS A 375 -16.09 -34.24 -0.08
CA LYS A 375 -15.95 -35.38 0.86
C LYS A 375 -17.31 -35.85 1.41
N GLU A 376 -18.19 -34.93 1.76
CA GLU A 376 -19.51 -35.22 2.35
C GLU A 376 -20.43 -35.95 1.37
N PHE A 377 -20.28 -35.71 0.07
CA PHE A 377 -21.12 -36.27 -0.98
C PHE A 377 -20.43 -37.37 -1.79
N ASN A 378 -19.14 -37.64 -1.49
CA ASN A 378 -18.31 -38.60 -2.22
C ASN A 378 -18.39 -38.39 -3.75
N CYS A 379 -18.25 -37.15 -4.18
CA CYS A 379 -18.33 -36.80 -5.60
C CYS A 379 -17.31 -35.71 -5.96
N TYR A 380 -17.13 -35.48 -7.28
CA TYR A 380 -16.19 -34.52 -7.81
C TYR A 380 -16.90 -33.47 -8.68
N ALA A 381 -16.36 -32.26 -8.74
CA ALA A 381 -16.75 -31.25 -9.70
C ALA A 381 -15.54 -30.50 -10.26
N LYS A 382 -15.73 -29.83 -11.39
CA LYS A 382 -14.67 -29.02 -12.02
C LYS A 382 -14.77 -27.56 -11.61
N TRP A 383 -13.59 -26.94 -11.50
CA TRP A 383 -13.40 -25.49 -11.41
C TRP A 383 -14.12 -24.86 -10.20
N ALA A 384 -13.93 -25.48 -9.03
CA ALA A 384 -14.50 -24.96 -7.80
C ALA A 384 -13.94 -23.58 -7.46
N TYR A 385 -14.85 -22.63 -7.26
CA TYR A 385 -14.53 -21.24 -6.91
C TYR A 385 -15.33 -20.85 -5.67
N HIS A 386 -14.64 -20.58 -4.58
CA HIS A 386 -15.22 -20.32 -3.26
C HIS A 386 -15.91 -18.96 -3.21
N ILE A 387 -17.10 -18.91 -2.63
CA ILE A 387 -17.86 -17.68 -2.41
C ILE A 387 -17.85 -17.33 -0.92
N VAL A 388 -18.52 -18.15 -0.10
CA VAL A 388 -18.66 -17.94 1.34
C VAL A 388 -18.95 -19.26 2.04
N GLY A 389 -18.35 -19.51 3.20
CA GLY A 389 -18.55 -20.74 3.96
C GLY A 389 -18.31 -22.00 3.12
N GLY A 390 -19.31 -22.86 2.99
CA GLY A 390 -19.28 -24.06 2.13
C GLY A 390 -19.86 -23.84 0.72
N VAL A 391 -20.17 -22.61 0.34
CA VAL A 391 -20.83 -22.30 -0.95
C VAL A 391 -19.78 -21.97 -2.02
N LEU A 392 -19.86 -22.71 -3.13
CA LEU A 392 -18.94 -22.57 -4.26
C LEU A 392 -19.72 -22.44 -5.58
N PHE A 393 -19.11 -21.75 -6.56
CA PHE A 393 -19.41 -22.02 -7.98
C PHE A 393 -18.66 -23.27 -8.41
N HIS A 394 -19.29 -24.19 -9.11
CA HIS A 394 -18.66 -25.39 -9.68
C HIS A 394 -19.50 -26.01 -10.79
N SER A 395 -18.93 -26.93 -11.58
CA SER A 395 -19.70 -27.72 -12.54
C SER A 395 -20.72 -28.64 -11.84
N ASN A 396 -21.63 -29.27 -12.56
CA ASN A 396 -22.32 -30.40 -12.00
C ASN A 396 -21.34 -31.47 -11.52
N THR A 397 -21.77 -32.23 -10.51
CA THR A 397 -20.96 -33.26 -9.88
C THR A 397 -20.94 -34.56 -10.67
N VAL A 398 -19.85 -35.31 -10.55
CA VAL A 398 -19.65 -36.65 -11.10
C VAL A 398 -19.11 -37.58 -10.03
N ASN A 399 -19.28 -38.88 -10.20
CA ASN A 399 -18.84 -39.88 -9.22
C ASN A 399 -17.33 -40.22 -9.35
N LYS A 400 -16.74 -39.94 -10.51
CA LYS A 400 -15.35 -40.30 -10.80
C LYS A 400 -14.66 -39.20 -11.58
N ILE A 401 -13.38 -38.95 -11.26
CA ILE A 401 -12.51 -38.07 -12.04
C ILE A 401 -12.39 -38.61 -13.47
N GLY A 402 -12.54 -37.70 -14.43
CA GLY A 402 -12.56 -38.03 -15.87
C GLY A 402 -13.94 -38.19 -16.46
N ASP A 403 -14.99 -38.40 -15.66
CA ASP A 403 -16.36 -38.38 -16.14
C ASP A 403 -16.75 -36.98 -16.62
N LYS A 404 -17.59 -36.91 -17.64
CA LYS A 404 -18.04 -35.62 -18.19
C LYS A 404 -19.24 -35.11 -17.39
N PRO A 405 -19.12 -33.95 -16.70
CA PRO A 405 -20.27 -33.34 -16.03
C PRO A 405 -21.33 -32.95 -17.07
N GLY A 406 -22.58 -33.38 -16.80
CA GLY A 406 -23.75 -33.00 -17.62
C GLY A 406 -24.30 -31.63 -17.22
N ASP A 407 -25.28 -31.12 -17.97
CA ASP A 407 -25.94 -29.83 -17.69
C ASP A 407 -27.34 -30.04 -17.03
N GLY A 408 -27.64 -31.24 -16.53
CA GLY A 408 -28.93 -31.54 -15.91
C GLY A 408 -29.20 -30.74 -14.64
N GLY A 409 -30.44 -30.27 -14.48
CA GLY A 409 -30.85 -29.48 -13.31
C GLY A 409 -30.48 -27.99 -13.33
N LEU A 410 -29.75 -27.52 -14.37
CA LEU A 410 -29.52 -26.09 -14.55
C LEU A 410 -30.81 -25.35 -14.88
N GLY A 411 -31.00 -24.16 -14.36
CA GLY A 411 -32.22 -23.39 -14.45
C GLY A 411 -33.24 -23.68 -13.33
N HIS A 412 -32.87 -24.53 -12.37
CA HIS A 412 -33.75 -24.90 -11.25
C HIS A 412 -32.96 -24.92 -9.93
N ARG A 413 -33.65 -24.77 -8.80
CA ARG A 413 -33.10 -24.99 -7.47
C ARG A 413 -32.86 -26.50 -7.26
N ALA A 414 -31.62 -26.96 -7.34
CA ALA A 414 -31.27 -28.38 -7.36
C ALA A 414 -30.08 -28.80 -6.49
N SER A 415 -29.34 -27.86 -5.94
CA SER A 415 -28.13 -28.13 -5.13
C SER A 415 -28.43 -28.19 -3.62
N HIS A 416 -27.38 -28.41 -2.81
CA HIS A 416 -27.42 -28.31 -1.35
C HIS A 416 -26.79 -26.97 -0.87
N GLY A 417 -26.94 -25.88 -1.67
CA GLY A 417 -26.45 -24.55 -1.33
C GLY A 417 -25.42 -24.01 -2.33
N CYS A 418 -24.57 -24.84 -2.91
CA CYS A 418 -23.62 -24.45 -3.96
C CYS A 418 -24.34 -23.99 -5.24
N ILE A 419 -23.61 -23.29 -6.10
CA ILE A 419 -24.12 -22.77 -7.37
C ILE A 419 -23.48 -23.57 -8.52
N ARG A 420 -24.28 -24.44 -9.13
CA ARG A 420 -23.84 -25.29 -10.22
C ARG A 420 -23.97 -24.57 -11.57
N MET A 421 -23.00 -24.80 -12.45
CA MET A 421 -22.91 -24.14 -13.76
C MET A 421 -22.43 -25.09 -14.84
N LYS A 422 -22.54 -24.69 -16.11
CA LYS A 422 -21.84 -25.38 -17.20
C LYS A 422 -20.34 -25.30 -17.02
N VAL A 423 -19.63 -26.37 -17.38
CA VAL A 423 -18.18 -26.46 -17.22
C VAL A 423 -17.43 -25.23 -17.79
N LYS A 424 -17.79 -24.81 -19.02
CA LYS A 424 -17.13 -23.67 -19.67
C LYS A 424 -17.40 -22.32 -18.97
N GLU A 425 -18.60 -22.18 -18.38
CA GLU A 425 -19.05 -20.95 -17.75
C GLU A 425 -18.39 -20.80 -16.36
N VAL A 426 -18.34 -21.87 -15.58
CA VAL A 426 -17.64 -21.85 -14.30
C VAL A 426 -16.12 -21.74 -14.49
N LYS A 427 -15.58 -22.36 -15.57
CA LYS A 427 -14.16 -22.15 -15.92
C LYS A 427 -13.87 -20.69 -16.22
N TRP A 428 -14.77 -20.01 -16.90
CA TRP A 428 -14.61 -18.58 -17.16
C TRP A 428 -14.52 -17.77 -15.84
N ILE A 429 -15.40 -18.02 -14.86
CA ILE A 429 -15.33 -17.39 -13.53
C ILE A 429 -13.99 -17.74 -12.86
N TYR A 430 -13.62 -19.01 -12.86
CA TYR A 430 -12.38 -19.50 -12.27
C TYR A 430 -11.15 -18.82 -12.87
N ASP A 431 -11.10 -18.60 -14.17
CA ASP A 431 -9.94 -18.01 -14.84
C ASP A 431 -9.88 -16.48 -14.70
N ASN A 432 -11.02 -15.79 -14.65
CA ASN A 432 -11.09 -14.33 -14.80
C ASN A 432 -11.43 -13.57 -13.52
N CYS A 433 -12.03 -14.23 -12.53
CA CYS A 433 -12.40 -13.57 -11.28
C CYS A 433 -11.31 -13.82 -10.23
N PRO A 434 -10.58 -12.80 -9.75
CA PRO A 434 -9.61 -12.96 -8.68
C PRO A 434 -10.31 -13.16 -7.32
N GLU A 435 -9.56 -13.63 -6.34
CA GLU A 435 -9.97 -13.59 -4.92
C GLU A 435 -10.37 -12.16 -4.55
N GLY A 436 -11.41 -12.01 -3.74
CA GLY A 436 -11.99 -10.72 -3.39
C GLY A 436 -13.06 -10.21 -4.37
N THR A 437 -13.28 -10.88 -5.52
CA THR A 437 -14.36 -10.50 -6.46
C THR A 437 -15.70 -10.43 -5.73
N THR A 438 -16.42 -9.31 -5.90
CA THR A 438 -17.73 -9.13 -5.28
C THR A 438 -18.77 -10.02 -5.94
N VAL A 439 -19.44 -10.84 -5.11
CA VAL A 439 -20.57 -11.69 -5.51
C VAL A 439 -21.82 -11.27 -4.73
N VAL A 440 -22.82 -10.79 -5.43
CA VAL A 440 -24.15 -10.48 -4.88
C VAL A 440 -25.07 -11.65 -5.17
N ILE A 441 -25.72 -12.19 -4.14
CA ILE A 441 -26.71 -13.26 -4.26
C ILE A 441 -28.04 -12.69 -3.79
N GLN A 442 -29.01 -12.64 -4.67
CA GLN A 442 -30.36 -12.12 -4.43
C GLN A 442 -31.44 -13.05 -4.96
N ASP A 443 -32.69 -12.86 -4.49
CA ASP A 443 -33.86 -13.60 -4.97
C ASP A 443 -34.66 -12.78 -5.96
#